data_baf582256e22d96dc5ddc7f41b80c26a
#
_entry.id   baf582256e22d96dc5ddc7f41b80c26a
#
_cell.length_a   1.000
_cell.length_b   1.000
_cell.length_c   1.000
_cell.angle_alpha   90.00
_cell.angle_beta   90.00
_cell.angle_gamma   90.00
#
_symmetry.space_group_name_H-M   'P 1'
#
loop_
_entity.id
_entity.type
_entity.pdbx_description
1 polymer ?
#
loop_
_entity_poly.entity_id
_entity_poly.type
_entity_poly.pdbx_seq_one_letter_code
_entity_poly.pdbx_strand_id
1 'polypeptide(L)'
;MIWYYIDETVTDGERRKGPFNIDEIRDFVKDGTIKDETLVWHSGMEAWVAWKDTEESKEVPLSEEEQIKQALEAIIAEHSKGKRYAGFFIRAVAYLIDNFILSAIGILIVMLMSGMQLIDMNALSDAMNVYISDPTSEEALSKIFDVPGTHLFLTIWGIIQAVYFICFTALKAATPGKMLLKIHIETAGGEPMTWMVSALRFVASLITQCTLMFYGLGYLIVMIDPKRRALHDHIARTRVVFNKKK
;
A
#
# COMPACT_ATOMS: atom_id res chain seq x y z
N MET A 1 -20.02 40.42 10.82
CA MET A 1 -21.43 40.21 11.17
C MET A 1 -21.53 40.11 12.68
N ILE A 2 -22.60 40.68 13.26
CA ILE A 2 -22.86 40.64 14.70
C ILE A 2 -24.03 39.71 14.91
N TRP A 3 -23.86 38.74 15.79
CA TRP A 3 -24.81 37.69 16.04
C TRP A 3 -25.42 37.82 17.44
N TYR A 4 -26.63 37.33 17.60
CA TYR A 4 -27.37 37.19 18.85
C TYR A 4 -28.04 35.82 18.87
N TYR A 5 -28.24 35.25 20.06
CA TYR A 5 -29.07 34.04 20.24
C TYR A 5 -30.05 34.20 21.38
N ILE A 6 -31.09 33.38 21.38
CA ILE A 6 -32.10 33.35 22.45
C ILE A 6 -31.70 32.24 23.45
N ASP A 7 -31.42 32.63 24.67
CA ASP A 7 -31.16 31.71 25.75
C ASP A 7 -32.48 31.24 26.38
N GLU A 8 -32.89 30.03 26.10
CA GLU A 8 -34.15 29.44 26.57
C GLU A 8 -34.10 29.05 28.06
N THR A 9 -32.93 29.04 28.68
CA THR A 9 -32.78 28.72 30.10
C THR A 9 -33.17 29.89 30.99
N VAL A 10 -33.25 31.10 30.44
CA VAL A 10 -33.63 32.32 31.18
C VAL A 10 -35.14 32.44 31.17
N THR A 11 -35.77 32.30 32.36
CA THR A 11 -37.23 32.41 32.55
C THR A 11 -37.68 33.81 32.84
N ASP A 12 -36.85 34.64 33.50
CA ASP A 12 -37.14 36.04 33.86
C ASP A 12 -35.98 36.94 33.37
N GLY A 13 -36.30 37.91 32.48
CA GLY A 13 -35.33 38.90 32.02
C GLY A 13 -35.05 38.84 30.52
N GLU A 14 -33.94 39.47 30.12
CA GLU A 14 -33.57 39.57 28.70
C GLU A 14 -32.96 38.25 28.25
N ARG A 15 -33.71 37.49 27.41
CA ARG A 15 -33.31 36.22 26.83
C ARG A 15 -32.29 36.35 25.69
N ARG A 16 -32.22 37.55 25.09
CA ARG A 16 -31.28 37.82 24.01
C ARG A 16 -29.86 37.95 24.53
N LYS A 17 -28.96 37.12 24.06
CA LYS A 17 -27.51 37.16 24.33
C LYS A 17 -26.75 37.67 23.12
N GLY A 18 -25.76 38.52 23.33
CA GLY A 18 -24.93 39.13 22.30
C GLY A 18 -24.53 40.56 22.64
N PRO A 19 -23.71 41.22 21.83
CA PRO A 19 -23.29 40.84 20.50
C PRO A 19 -22.14 39.83 20.50
N PHE A 20 -22.16 38.89 19.56
CA PHE A 20 -21.10 37.88 19.33
C PHE A 20 -20.63 37.90 17.90
N ASN A 21 -19.42 37.37 17.62
CA ASN A 21 -18.97 37.06 16.28
C ASN A 21 -19.38 35.62 15.90
N ILE A 22 -19.20 35.25 14.64
CA ILE A 22 -19.62 33.93 14.14
C ILE A 22 -18.80 32.79 14.78
N ASP A 23 -17.53 33.02 15.10
CA ASP A 23 -16.66 32.00 15.70
C ASP A 23 -17.08 31.72 17.14
N GLU A 24 -17.47 32.76 17.92
CA GLU A 24 -18.03 32.61 19.23
C GLU A 24 -19.37 31.83 19.20
N ILE A 25 -20.22 32.09 18.23
CA ILE A 25 -21.48 31.32 18.04
C ILE A 25 -21.15 29.83 17.75
N ARG A 26 -20.18 29.56 16.90
CA ARG A 26 -19.73 28.20 16.62
C ARG A 26 -19.17 27.49 17.86
N ASP A 27 -18.47 28.21 18.72
CA ASP A 27 -17.99 27.64 20.00
C ASP A 27 -19.14 27.33 20.95
N PHE A 28 -20.17 28.19 21.01
CA PHE A 28 -21.40 27.91 21.77
C PHE A 28 -22.22 26.73 21.21
N VAL A 29 -22.11 26.45 19.92
CA VAL A 29 -22.69 25.23 19.32
C VAL A 29 -21.90 24.00 19.71
N LYS A 30 -20.54 24.07 19.72
CA LYS A 30 -19.67 22.95 20.10
C LYS A 30 -19.83 22.58 21.59
N ASP A 31 -20.00 23.55 22.46
CA ASP A 31 -20.18 23.30 23.88
C ASP A 31 -21.63 22.95 24.28
N GLY A 32 -22.56 23.00 23.30
CA GLY A 32 -23.96 22.63 23.48
C GLY A 32 -24.85 23.74 24.07
N THR A 33 -24.34 24.94 24.22
CA THR A 33 -25.09 26.12 24.65
C THR A 33 -26.14 26.52 23.60
N ILE A 34 -25.76 26.51 22.33
CA ILE A 34 -26.65 26.69 21.17
C ILE A 34 -26.93 25.31 20.56
N LYS A 35 -28.22 24.97 20.53
CA LYS A 35 -28.72 23.72 19.88
C LYS A 35 -29.29 24.02 18.52
N ASP A 36 -29.56 22.98 17.75
CA ASP A 36 -30.11 23.07 16.39
C ASP A 36 -31.38 23.92 16.32
N GLU A 37 -32.22 23.89 17.36
CA GLU A 37 -33.49 24.64 17.43
C GLU A 37 -33.32 25.99 18.07
N THR A 38 -32.19 26.35 18.65
CA THR A 38 -31.96 27.65 19.26
C THR A 38 -32.09 28.77 18.24
N LEU A 39 -32.91 29.76 18.52
CA LEU A 39 -33.11 30.91 17.65
C LEU A 39 -31.88 31.82 17.69
N VAL A 40 -31.40 32.14 16.50
CA VAL A 40 -30.27 33.04 16.25
C VAL A 40 -30.69 34.14 15.28
N TRP A 41 -30.00 35.26 15.37
CA TRP A 41 -30.21 36.40 14.50
C TRP A 41 -28.93 37.18 14.30
N HIS A 42 -28.67 37.64 13.09
CA HIS A 42 -27.58 38.56 12.78
C HIS A 42 -28.06 39.76 12.00
N SER A 43 -27.27 40.82 11.94
CA SER A 43 -27.55 42.03 11.15
C SER A 43 -27.63 41.65 9.65
N GLY A 44 -28.85 41.73 9.11
CA GLY A 44 -29.20 41.38 7.74
C GLY A 44 -30.28 40.29 7.61
N MET A 45 -30.67 39.63 8.71
CA MET A 45 -31.81 38.72 8.75
C MET A 45 -33.12 39.48 9.00
N GLU A 46 -34.16 39.09 8.30
CA GLU A 46 -35.52 39.68 8.47
C GLU A 46 -36.19 39.18 9.79
N ALA A 47 -35.85 37.97 10.23
CA ALA A 47 -36.43 37.33 11.43
C ALA A 47 -35.43 36.44 12.14
N TRP A 48 -35.78 36.08 13.38
CA TRP A 48 -35.07 35.04 14.13
C TRP A 48 -35.28 33.67 13.51
N VAL A 49 -34.22 32.91 13.29
CA VAL A 49 -34.25 31.62 12.60
C VAL A 49 -33.56 30.59 13.48
N ALA A 50 -34.01 29.35 13.47
CA ALA A 50 -33.30 28.25 14.17
C ALA A 50 -31.89 28.06 13.61
N TRP A 51 -30.91 27.79 14.46
CA TRP A 51 -29.52 27.63 14.04
C TRP A 51 -29.37 26.66 12.86
N LYS A 52 -30.04 25.50 12.91
CA LYS A 52 -29.99 24.48 11.83
C LYS A 52 -30.43 25.00 10.45
N ASP A 53 -31.25 26.06 10.42
CA ASP A 53 -31.81 26.60 9.17
C ASP A 53 -31.00 27.77 8.61
N THR A 54 -29.91 28.17 9.31
CA THR A 54 -28.99 29.20 8.84
C THR A 54 -28.02 28.66 7.79
N GLU A 55 -27.49 29.49 6.90
CA GLU A 55 -26.47 29.07 5.94
C GLU A 55 -25.15 28.75 6.66
N GLU A 56 -24.83 29.48 7.72
CA GLU A 56 -23.63 29.34 8.53
C GLU A 56 -23.60 28.04 9.35
N SER A 57 -24.75 27.45 9.65
CA SER A 57 -24.84 26.13 10.29
C SER A 57 -24.41 25.00 9.31
N LYS A 58 -24.58 25.21 8.01
CA LYS A 58 -24.18 24.30 6.95
C LYS A 58 -22.69 24.40 6.64
N GLU A 59 -22.09 25.54 6.94
CA GLU A 59 -20.64 25.77 6.86
C GLU A 59 -19.96 25.38 8.18
N VAL A 60 -20.11 24.12 8.60
CA VAL A 60 -19.29 23.60 9.70
C VAL A 60 -17.85 23.60 9.21
N PRO A 61 -16.93 24.40 9.78
CA PRO A 61 -15.53 24.29 9.40
C PRO A 61 -15.10 22.87 9.73
N LEU A 62 -14.64 22.17 8.68
CA LEU A 62 -14.06 20.84 8.81
C LEU A 62 -13.05 20.85 9.96
N SER A 63 -13.08 19.85 10.82
CA SER A 63 -12.06 19.70 11.86
C SER A 63 -10.65 19.73 11.22
N GLU A 64 -9.64 20.12 11.96
CA GLU A 64 -8.26 20.12 11.44
C GLU A 64 -7.89 18.76 10.84
N GLU A 65 -8.33 17.66 11.46
CA GLU A 65 -8.13 16.30 10.94
C GLU A 65 -8.81 16.07 9.60
N GLU A 66 -10.02 16.57 9.41
CA GLU A 66 -10.76 16.45 8.15
C GLU A 66 -10.15 17.32 7.05
N GLN A 67 -9.68 18.53 7.40
CA GLN A 67 -8.96 19.40 6.47
C GLN A 67 -7.65 18.77 6.02
N ILE A 68 -6.87 18.21 6.94
CA ILE A 68 -5.62 17.49 6.64
C ILE A 68 -5.92 16.27 5.78
N LYS A 69 -6.96 15.51 6.10
CA LYS A 69 -7.38 14.34 5.32
C LYS A 69 -7.77 14.71 3.89
N GLN A 70 -8.58 15.76 3.72
CA GLN A 70 -8.99 16.25 2.39
C GLN A 70 -7.80 16.77 1.59
N ALA A 71 -6.90 17.54 2.22
CA ALA A 71 -5.69 18.01 1.57
C ALA A 71 -4.79 16.85 1.13
N LEU A 72 -4.64 15.84 1.98
CA LEU A 72 -3.88 14.64 1.66
C LEU A 72 -4.51 13.84 0.51
N GLU A 73 -5.83 13.66 0.54
CA GLU A 73 -6.57 13.00 -0.55
C GLU A 73 -6.45 13.76 -1.87
N ALA A 74 -6.51 15.10 -1.84
CA ALA A 74 -6.32 15.94 -3.03
C ALA A 74 -4.90 15.79 -3.60
N ILE A 75 -3.87 15.81 -2.76
CA ILE A 75 -2.47 15.60 -3.16
C ILE A 75 -2.29 14.21 -3.78
N ILE A 76 -2.85 13.16 -3.16
CA ILE A 76 -2.81 11.78 -3.67
C ILE A 76 -3.53 11.68 -5.01
N ALA A 77 -4.70 12.32 -5.15
CA ALA A 77 -5.49 12.32 -6.38
C ALA A 77 -4.73 13.02 -7.52
N GLU A 78 -4.14 14.19 -7.26
CA GLU A 78 -3.33 14.90 -8.24
C GLU A 78 -2.08 14.13 -8.64
N HIS A 79 -1.38 13.53 -7.68
CA HIS A 79 -0.21 12.69 -7.94
C HIS A 79 -0.55 11.41 -8.74
N SER A 80 -1.80 10.96 -8.67
CA SER A 80 -2.31 9.80 -9.42
C SER A 80 -2.80 10.16 -10.82
N LYS A 81 -3.08 11.44 -11.08
CA LYS A 81 -3.67 11.93 -12.34
C LYS A 81 -2.73 11.64 -13.52
N GLY A 82 -3.26 10.98 -14.54
CA GLY A 82 -2.52 10.64 -15.75
C GLY A 82 -1.52 9.48 -15.63
N LYS A 83 -1.44 8.78 -14.47
CA LYS A 83 -0.56 7.62 -14.32
C LYS A 83 -1.18 6.37 -14.94
N ARG A 84 -0.39 5.65 -15.72
CA ARG A 84 -0.75 4.34 -16.26
C ARG A 84 -0.22 3.24 -15.33
N TYR A 85 -1.12 2.46 -14.74
CA TYR A 85 -0.76 1.36 -13.86
C TYR A 85 -0.39 0.11 -14.68
N ALA A 86 0.68 -0.58 -14.26
CA ALA A 86 1.09 -1.83 -14.86
C ALA A 86 0.12 -2.96 -14.45
N GLY A 87 -0.51 -3.59 -15.43
CA GLY A 87 -1.42 -4.72 -15.22
C GLY A 87 -0.69 -6.02 -14.89
N PHE A 88 -1.47 -7.10 -14.71
CA PHE A 88 -0.96 -8.42 -14.36
C PHE A 88 0.08 -8.94 -15.37
N PHE A 89 -0.25 -8.99 -16.65
CA PHE A 89 0.61 -9.61 -17.67
C PHE A 89 1.98 -8.94 -17.79
N ILE A 90 2.06 -7.61 -17.80
CA ILE A 90 3.34 -6.92 -17.92
C ILE A 90 4.23 -7.18 -16.70
N ARG A 91 3.64 -7.32 -15.50
CA ARG A 91 4.36 -7.68 -14.28
C ARG A 91 4.81 -9.14 -14.30
N ALA A 92 3.97 -10.05 -14.84
CA ALA A 92 4.33 -11.46 -15.00
C ALA A 92 5.54 -11.60 -15.95
N VAL A 93 5.54 -10.90 -17.08
CA VAL A 93 6.68 -10.88 -17.99
C VAL A 93 7.93 -10.31 -17.31
N ALA A 94 7.81 -9.20 -16.56
CA ALA A 94 8.93 -8.67 -15.79
C ALA A 94 9.49 -9.70 -14.80
N TYR A 95 8.60 -10.40 -14.09
CA TYR A 95 8.98 -11.45 -13.14
C TYR A 95 9.66 -12.64 -13.83
N LEU A 96 9.18 -13.06 -15.00
CA LEU A 96 9.84 -14.12 -15.79
C LEU A 96 11.26 -13.72 -16.22
N ILE A 97 11.48 -12.47 -16.64
CA ILE A 97 12.81 -11.96 -16.96
C ILE A 97 13.71 -11.98 -15.71
N ASP A 98 13.20 -11.51 -14.56
CA ASP A 98 13.96 -11.53 -13.31
C ASP A 98 14.31 -12.98 -12.92
N ASN A 99 13.35 -13.92 -13.04
CA ASN A 99 13.61 -15.33 -12.76
C ASN A 99 14.63 -15.96 -13.73
N PHE A 100 14.62 -15.58 -15.01
CA PHE A 100 15.63 -16.05 -15.96
C PHE A 100 17.05 -15.61 -15.54
N ILE A 101 17.20 -14.35 -15.15
CA ILE A 101 18.47 -13.81 -14.62
C ILE A 101 18.90 -14.58 -13.36
N LEU A 102 17.98 -14.72 -12.41
CA LEU A 102 18.25 -15.45 -11.16
C LEU A 102 18.57 -16.92 -11.42
N SER A 103 17.87 -17.59 -12.34
CA SER A 103 18.17 -18.99 -12.69
C SER A 103 19.58 -19.15 -13.23
N ALA A 104 20.03 -18.22 -14.07
CA ALA A 104 21.42 -18.25 -14.57
C ALA A 104 22.44 -18.11 -13.43
N ILE A 105 22.16 -17.23 -12.44
CA ILE A 105 22.98 -17.09 -11.23
C ILE A 105 22.92 -18.38 -10.41
N GLY A 106 21.74 -18.97 -10.22
CA GLY A 106 21.57 -20.22 -9.47
C GLY A 106 22.37 -21.39 -10.10
N ILE A 107 22.31 -21.53 -11.42
CA ILE A 107 23.10 -22.54 -12.13
C ILE A 107 24.61 -22.33 -11.89
N LEU A 108 25.08 -21.08 -11.96
CA LEU A 108 26.48 -20.76 -11.69
C LEU A 108 26.90 -21.15 -10.27
N ILE A 109 26.03 -20.87 -9.28
CA ILE A 109 26.31 -21.24 -7.88
C ILE A 109 26.39 -22.76 -7.72
N VAL A 110 25.44 -23.50 -8.30
CA VAL A 110 25.45 -24.98 -8.28
C VAL A 110 26.72 -25.52 -8.93
N MET A 111 27.15 -24.99 -10.09
CA MET A 111 28.38 -25.37 -10.75
C MET A 111 29.62 -25.11 -9.87
N LEU A 112 29.68 -23.95 -9.23
CA LEU A 112 30.78 -23.62 -8.31
C LEU A 112 30.79 -24.55 -7.09
N MET A 113 29.65 -24.81 -6.48
CA MET A 113 29.51 -25.71 -5.32
C MET A 113 29.88 -27.15 -5.71
N SER A 114 29.48 -27.61 -6.88
CA SER A 114 29.87 -28.93 -7.41
C SER A 114 31.36 -29.02 -7.64
N GLY A 115 31.97 -28.01 -8.28
CA GLY A 115 33.44 -27.96 -8.48
C GLY A 115 34.24 -27.93 -7.19
N MET A 116 33.66 -27.36 -6.12
CA MET A 116 34.27 -27.36 -4.78
C MET A 116 33.91 -28.61 -3.96
N GLN A 117 33.18 -29.55 -4.50
CA GLN A 117 32.65 -30.75 -3.82
C GLN A 117 31.77 -30.45 -2.59
N LEU A 118 31.11 -29.29 -2.60
CA LEU A 118 30.19 -28.87 -1.54
C LEU A 118 28.77 -29.43 -1.75
N ILE A 119 28.45 -29.92 -2.94
CA ILE A 119 27.20 -30.58 -3.25
C ILE A 119 27.46 -31.82 -4.10
N ASP A 120 26.80 -32.93 -3.75
CA ASP A 120 26.85 -34.16 -4.55
C ASP A 120 25.80 -34.12 -5.65
N MET A 121 26.24 -33.87 -6.88
CA MET A 121 25.35 -33.77 -8.04
C MET A 121 24.71 -35.11 -8.43
N ASN A 122 25.37 -36.24 -8.17
CA ASN A 122 24.80 -37.55 -8.46
C ASN A 122 23.67 -37.85 -7.47
N ALA A 123 23.95 -37.68 -6.18
CA ALA A 123 22.93 -37.85 -5.13
C ALA A 123 21.75 -36.87 -5.33
N LEU A 124 22.00 -35.62 -5.75
CA LEU A 124 20.95 -34.66 -6.07
C LEU A 124 20.11 -35.10 -7.28
N SER A 125 20.76 -35.59 -8.33
CA SER A 125 20.06 -36.10 -9.52
C SER A 125 19.18 -37.30 -9.19
N ASP A 126 19.69 -38.22 -8.39
CA ASP A 126 18.92 -39.42 -7.96
C ASP A 126 17.72 -39.01 -7.09
N ALA A 127 17.90 -38.11 -6.12
CA ALA A 127 16.82 -37.59 -5.30
C ALA A 127 15.74 -36.85 -6.13
N MET A 128 16.19 -36.06 -7.13
CA MET A 128 15.27 -35.37 -8.05
C MET A 128 14.48 -36.37 -8.93
N ASN A 129 15.11 -37.43 -9.41
CA ASN A 129 14.41 -38.46 -10.17
C ASN A 129 13.33 -39.16 -9.34
N VAL A 130 13.62 -39.44 -8.07
CA VAL A 130 12.62 -40.00 -7.14
C VAL A 130 11.47 -39.02 -6.94
N TYR A 131 11.74 -37.74 -6.72
CA TYR A 131 10.72 -36.72 -6.55
C TYR A 131 9.86 -36.51 -7.82
N ILE A 132 10.47 -36.55 -9.00
CA ILE A 132 9.73 -36.40 -10.29
C ILE A 132 8.77 -37.60 -10.49
N SER A 133 9.15 -38.81 -10.05
CA SER A 133 8.28 -40.00 -10.17
C SER A 133 7.11 -39.99 -9.18
N ASP A 134 7.27 -39.39 -8.00
CA ASP A 134 6.19 -39.19 -7.01
C ASP A 134 6.32 -37.83 -6.30
N PRO A 135 5.80 -36.76 -6.93
CA PRO A 135 5.89 -35.40 -6.37
C PRO A 135 5.06 -35.19 -5.10
N THR A 136 4.20 -36.11 -4.73
CA THR A 136 3.34 -36.04 -3.55
C THR A 136 3.94 -36.74 -2.34
N SER A 137 5.03 -37.48 -2.51
CA SER A 137 5.72 -38.21 -1.46
C SER A 137 6.57 -37.27 -0.59
N GLU A 138 6.26 -37.21 0.72
CA GLU A 138 7.10 -36.49 1.70
C GLU A 138 8.50 -37.09 1.79
N GLU A 139 8.61 -38.45 1.63
CA GLU A 139 9.90 -39.14 1.63
C GLU A 139 10.75 -38.73 0.41
N ALA A 140 10.16 -38.61 -0.77
CA ALA A 140 10.86 -38.14 -1.98
C ALA A 140 11.37 -36.71 -1.82
N LEU A 141 10.56 -35.85 -1.19
CA LEU A 141 10.95 -34.47 -0.90
C LEU A 141 12.09 -34.42 0.13
N SER A 142 12.03 -35.22 1.22
CA SER A 142 13.06 -35.24 2.24
C SER A 142 14.41 -35.66 1.68
N LYS A 143 14.45 -36.61 0.74
CA LYS A 143 15.69 -37.05 0.08
C LYS A 143 16.47 -35.91 -0.61
N ILE A 144 15.76 -34.92 -1.17
CA ILE A 144 16.41 -33.74 -1.75
C ILE A 144 17.09 -32.90 -0.69
N PHE A 145 16.43 -32.71 0.48
CA PHE A 145 17.01 -31.93 1.59
C PHE A 145 18.15 -32.67 2.28
N ASP A 146 18.15 -34.02 2.27
CA ASP A 146 19.21 -34.82 2.88
C ASP A 146 20.51 -34.86 2.05
N VAL A 147 20.46 -34.41 0.78
CA VAL A 147 21.69 -34.33 -0.04
C VAL A 147 22.66 -33.32 0.57
N PRO A 148 23.92 -33.69 0.81
CA PRO A 148 24.91 -32.78 1.31
C PRO A 148 25.06 -31.52 0.46
N GLY A 149 25.05 -30.35 1.09
CA GLY A 149 25.15 -29.05 0.43
C GLY A 149 23.82 -28.41 0.01
N THR A 150 22.71 -29.13 -0.02
CA THR A 150 21.39 -28.56 -0.41
C THR A 150 20.98 -27.44 0.54
N HIS A 151 21.08 -27.60 1.85
CA HIS A 151 20.77 -26.54 2.82
C HIS A 151 21.65 -25.29 2.62
N LEU A 152 22.95 -25.49 2.35
CA LEU A 152 23.87 -24.39 2.07
C LEU A 152 23.46 -23.65 0.81
N PHE A 153 23.14 -24.38 -0.28
CA PHE A 153 22.64 -23.81 -1.51
C PHE A 153 21.36 -22.97 -1.28
N LEU A 154 20.36 -23.53 -0.59
CA LEU A 154 19.12 -22.85 -0.30
C LEU A 154 19.32 -21.56 0.53
N THR A 155 20.23 -21.60 1.48
CA THR A 155 20.58 -20.42 2.29
C THR A 155 21.22 -19.33 1.43
N ILE A 156 22.23 -19.67 0.64
CA ILE A 156 22.90 -18.74 -0.29
C ILE A 156 21.89 -18.19 -1.29
N TRP A 157 21.05 -19.05 -1.84
CA TRP A 157 20.03 -18.70 -2.81
C TRP A 157 19.00 -17.72 -2.23
N GLY A 158 18.50 -17.96 -1.01
CA GLY A 158 17.58 -17.07 -0.31
C GLY A 158 18.19 -15.68 -0.07
N ILE A 159 19.45 -15.63 0.33
CA ILE A 159 20.18 -14.36 0.53
C ILE A 159 20.31 -13.61 -0.80
N ILE A 160 20.70 -14.29 -1.87
CA ILE A 160 20.85 -13.66 -3.19
C ILE A 160 19.51 -13.10 -3.69
N GLN A 161 18.43 -13.86 -3.55
CA GLN A 161 17.10 -13.35 -3.91
C GLN A 161 16.72 -12.12 -3.09
N ALA A 162 16.92 -12.16 -1.76
CA ALA A 162 16.62 -11.02 -0.90
C ALA A 162 17.44 -9.78 -1.32
N VAL A 163 18.74 -9.93 -1.49
CA VAL A 163 19.63 -8.85 -1.94
C VAL A 163 19.19 -8.33 -3.30
N TYR A 164 18.93 -9.21 -4.27
CA TYR A 164 18.48 -8.81 -5.60
C TYR A 164 17.21 -7.97 -5.53
N PHE A 165 16.13 -8.48 -4.96
CA PHE A 165 14.85 -7.78 -4.95
C PHE A 165 14.87 -6.53 -4.08
N ILE A 166 15.50 -6.56 -2.91
CA ILE A 166 15.56 -5.41 -1.99
C ILE A 166 16.45 -4.30 -2.55
N CYS A 167 17.69 -4.62 -2.98
CA CYS A 167 18.62 -3.60 -3.48
C CYS A 167 18.12 -2.93 -4.76
N PHE A 168 17.66 -3.70 -5.75
CA PHE A 168 17.15 -3.10 -6.98
C PHE A 168 15.91 -2.24 -6.73
N THR A 169 15.02 -2.69 -5.86
CA THR A 169 13.82 -1.91 -5.51
C THR A 169 14.18 -0.64 -4.73
N ALA A 170 15.10 -0.71 -3.77
CA ALA A 170 15.50 0.45 -2.98
C ALA A 170 16.27 1.49 -3.81
N LEU A 171 17.20 1.03 -4.67
CA LEU A 171 18.10 1.94 -5.40
C LEU A 171 17.51 2.46 -6.71
N LYS A 172 16.70 1.65 -7.39
CA LYS A 172 16.18 1.94 -8.75
C LYS A 172 14.66 1.99 -8.81
N ALA A 173 13.97 1.69 -7.72
CA ALA A 173 12.52 1.52 -7.68
C ALA A 173 12.00 0.51 -8.72
N ALA A 174 12.87 -0.37 -9.23
CA ALA A 174 12.54 -1.36 -10.25
C ALA A 174 13.59 -2.48 -10.27
N THR A 175 13.15 -3.73 -10.47
CA THR A 175 14.05 -4.84 -10.79
C THR A 175 14.51 -4.75 -12.27
N PRO A 176 15.59 -5.43 -12.68
CA PRO A 176 16.04 -5.46 -14.08
C PRO A 176 14.93 -5.82 -15.07
N GLY A 177 14.10 -6.82 -14.78
CA GLY A 177 12.95 -7.17 -15.62
C GLY A 177 11.93 -6.04 -15.75
N LYS A 178 11.66 -5.32 -14.65
CA LYS A 178 10.78 -4.14 -14.66
C LYS A 178 11.39 -2.97 -15.43
N MET A 179 12.69 -2.74 -15.28
CA MET A 179 13.40 -1.67 -16.01
C MET A 179 13.33 -1.91 -17.52
N LEU A 180 13.52 -3.16 -17.96
CA LEU A 180 13.43 -3.54 -19.38
C LEU A 180 12.05 -3.23 -19.97
N LEU A 181 11.00 -3.44 -19.21
CA LEU A 181 9.61 -3.18 -19.61
C LEU A 181 9.15 -1.74 -19.33
N LYS A 182 10.06 -0.85 -18.93
CA LYS A 182 9.80 0.57 -18.64
C LYS A 182 8.69 0.77 -17.59
N ILE A 183 8.67 -0.09 -16.58
CA ILE A 183 7.80 0.04 -15.42
C ILE A 183 8.63 0.17 -14.16
N HIS A 184 8.12 0.90 -13.17
CA HIS A 184 8.76 1.06 -11.87
C HIS A 184 7.75 1.03 -10.73
N ILE A 185 8.26 0.86 -9.53
CA ILE A 185 7.50 0.84 -8.28
C ILE A 185 7.54 2.23 -7.69
N GLU A 186 6.41 2.73 -7.24
CA GLU A 186 6.33 3.96 -6.44
C GLU A 186 5.49 3.72 -5.19
N THR A 187 5.70 4.54 -4.16
CA THR A 187 4.84 4.56 -2.98
C THR A 187 3.48 5.17 -3.32
N ALA A 188 2.45 4.86 -2.55
CA ALA A 188 1.11 5.41 -2.77
C ALA A 188 1.07 6.94 -2.62
N GLY A 189 1.91 7.51 -1.75
CA GLY A 189 2.04 8.95 -1.53
C GLY A 189 2.99 9.65 -2.50
N GLY A 190 3.72 8.92 -3.36
CA GLY A 190 4.72 9.51 -4.25
C GLY A 190 6.08 9.75 -3.62
N GLU A 191 6.28 9.30 -2.38
CA GLU A 191 7.56 9.35 -1.70
C GLU A 191 8.59 8.43 -2.38
N PRO A 192 9.90 8.71 -2.27
CA PRO A 192 10.93 7.85 -2.82
C PRO A 192 10.93 6.47 -2.13
N MET A 193 11.33 5.44 -2.89
CA MET A 193 11.48 4.09 -2.34
C MET A 193 12.60 4.07 -1.29
N THR A 194 12.29 3.55 -0.10
CA THR A 194 13.25 3.35 0.99
C THR A 194 13.65 1.89 1.12
N TRP A 195 14.76 1.62 1.81
CA TRP A 195 15.21 0.27 2.12
C TRP A 195 14.17 -0.51 2.93
N MET A 196 13.52 0.16 3.91
CA MET A 196 12.48 -0.45 4.74
C MET A 196 11.25 -0.86 3.91
N VAL A 197 10.75 0.03 3.05
CA VAL A 197 9.61 -0.27 2.17
C VAL A 197 9.96 -1.41 1.20
N SER A 198 11.20 -1.43 0.69
CA SER A 198 11.66 -2.48 -0.22
C SER A 198 11.77 -3.84 0.48
N ALA A 199 12.28 -3.87 1.72
CA ALA A 199 12.34 -5.08 2.53
C ALA A 199 10.94 -5.58 2.91
N LEU A 200 10.05 -4.68 3.36
CA LEU A 200 8.66 -5.03 3.66
C LEU A 200 7.96 -5.60 2.43
N ARG A 201 8.17 -5.00 1.27
CA ARG A 201 7.62 -5.47 -0.01
C ARG A 201 8.14 -6.87 -0.37
N PHE A 202 9.44 -7.14 -0.15
CA PHE A 202 10.02 -8.45 -0.38
C PHE A 202 9.38 -9.50 0.52
N VAL A 203 9.31 -9.25 1.84
CA VAL A 203 8.64 -10.16 2.79
C VAL A 203 7.18 -10.38 2.42
N ALA A 204 6.45 -9.31 2.09
CA ALA A 204 5.06 -9.41 1.63
C ALA A 204 4.93 -10.20 0.32
N SER A 205 5.95 -10.18 -0.55
CA SER A 205 5.95 -10.99 -1.77
C SER A 205 6.09 -12.49 -1.47
N LEU A 206 6.84 -12.87 -0.44
CA LEU A 206 6.90 -14.27 0.01
C LEU A 206 5.53 -14.77 0.47
N ILE A 207 4.80 -13.95 1.26
CA ILE A 207 3.41 -14.24 1.65
C ILE A 207 2.52 -14.37 0.40
N THR A 208 2.70 -13.46 -0.57
CA THR A 208 1.94 -13.51 -1.82
C THR A 208 2.24 -14.79 -2.61
N GLN A 209 3.50 -15.27 -2.59
CA GLN A 209 3.87 -16.55 -3.23
C GLN A 209 3.19 -17.74 -2.57
N CYS A 210 3.01 -17.74 -1.25
CA CYS A 210 2.26 -18.80 -0.57
C CYS A 210 0.81 -18.91 -1.10
N THR A 211 0.24 -17.81 -1.62
CA THR A 211 -1.11 -17.85 -2.23
C THR A 211 -1.15 -18.59 -3.57
N LEU A 212 -0.01 -18.97 -4.15
CA LEU A 212 0.03 -19.84 -5.35
C LEU A 212 -0.62 -21.19 -5.08
N MET A 213 -0.54 -21.71 -3.85
CA MET A 213 -1.27 -22.90 -3.42
C MET A 213 -2.80 -22.71 -3.51
N PHE A 214 -3.28 -21.47 -3.49
CA PHE A 214 -4.68 -21.08 -3.64
C PHE A 214 -4.90 -20.38 -5.00
N TYR A 215 -4.46 -20.99 -6.09
CA TYR A 215 -4.61 -20.49 -7.47
C TYR A 215 -4.04 -19.08 -7.68
N GLY A 216 -3.09 -18.65 -6.86
CA GLY A 216 -2.42 -17.36 -7.03
C GLY A 216 -3.29 -16.14 -6.72
N LEU A 217 -4.29 -16.26 -5.84
CA LEU A 217 -5.25 -15.20 -5.51
C LEU A 217 -4.55 -13.88 -5.16
N GLY A 218 -3.41 -13.93 -4.46
CA GLY A 218 -2.65 -12.72 -4.11
C GLY A 218 -2.12 -11.92 -5.31
N TYR A 219 -1.92 -12.59 -6.45
CA TYR A 219 -1.53 -11.93 -7.70
C TYR A 219 -2.74 -11.53 -8.55
N LEU A 220 -3.83 -12.31 -8.51
CA LEU A 220 -5.06 -12.04 -9.28
C LEU A 220 -5.77 -10.78 -8.82
N ILE A 221 -5.58 -10.33 -7.58
CA ILE A 221 -6.08 -9.05 -7.05
C ILE A 221 -5.72 -7.88 -7.99
N VAL A 222 -4.56 -7.94 -8.68
CA VAL A 222 -4.15 -6.92 -9.67
C VAL A 222 -5.19 -6.70 -10.77
N MET A 223 -5.98 -7.71 -11.11
CA MET A 223 -6.98 -7.63 -12.17
C MET A 223 -8.23 -6.87 -11.74
N ILE A 224 -8.54 -6.90 -10.44
CA ILE A 224 -9.77 -6.35 -9.84
C ILE A 224 -9.48 -4.96 -9.24
N ASP A 225 -8.29 -4.75 -8.66
CA ASP A 225 -7.95 -3.48 -8.00
C ASP A 225 -7.87 -2.31 -9.00
N PRO A 226 -8.56 -1.18 -8.77
CA PRO A 226 -8.55 -0.02 -9.68
C PRO A 226 -7.14 0.55 -9.92
N LYS A 227 -6.24 0.43 -8.94
CA LYS A 227 -4.83 0.85 -9.03
C LYS A 227 -3.89 -0.32 -9.41
N ARG A 228 -4.47 -1.47 -9.78
CA ARG A 228 -3.78 -2.68 -10.23
C ARG A 228 -2.69 -3.14 -9.25
N ARG A 229 -3.00 -3.18 -7.94
CA ARG A 229 -2.08 -3.59 -6.88
C ARG A 229 -2.25 -5.08 -6.57
N ALA A 230 -1.14 -5.79 -6.39
CA ALA A 230 -1.11 -7.14 -5.85
C ALA A 230 -1.18 -7.10 -4.30
N LEU A 231 -1.30 -8.26 -3.65
CA LEU A 231 -1.35 -8.35 -2.19
C LEU A 231 -0.13 -7.68 -1.53
N HIS A 232 1.08 -7.96 -2.01
CA HIS A 232 2.31 -7.35 -1.51
C HIS A 232 2.38 -5.83 -1.77
N ASP A 233 1.72 -5.33 -2.82
CA ASP A 233 1.61 -3.90 -3.09
C ASP A 233 0.72 -3.21 -2.05
N HIS A 234 -0.36 -3.89 -1.63
CA HIS A 234 -1.25 -3.38 -0.58
C HIS A 234 -0.54 -3.31 0.78
N ILE A 235 0.17 -4.38 1.16
CA ILE A 235 0.89 -4.46 2.43
C ILE A 235 1.98 -3.38 2.50
N ALA A 236 2.76 -3.21 1.43
CA ALA A 236 3.85 -2.24 1.37
C ALA A 236 3.40 -0.82 0.96
N ARG A 237 2.09 -0.57 0.75
CA ARG A 237 1.52 0.69 0.27
C ARG A 237 2.24 1.22 -0.98
N THR A 238 2.44 0.34 -1.94
CA THR A 238 3.13 0.63 -3.21
C THR A 238 2.23 0.36 -4.40
N ARG A 239 2.67 0.78 -5.58
CA ARG A 239 2.02 0.50 -6.86
C ARG A 239 3.06 0.44 -7.97
N VAL A 240 2.75 -0.23 -9.08
CA VAL A 240 3.66 -0.32 -10.23
C VAL A 240 3.07 0.48 -11.39
N VAL A 241 3.86 1.40 -11.92
CA VAL A 241 3.44 2.33 -12.96
C VAL A 241 4.38 2.27 -14.16
N PHE A 242 3.89 2.68 -15.32
CA PHE A 242 4.74 2.88 -16.49
C PHE A 242 5.56 4.18 -16.33
N ASN A 243 6.78 4.15 -16.84
CA ASN A 243 7.59 5.35 -16.92
C ASN A 243 6.87 6.40 -17.80
N LYS A 244 6.93 7.66 -17.42
CA LYS A 244 6.42 8.74 -18.29
C LYS A 244 7.15 8.66 -19.63
N LYS A 245 6.41 8.69 -20.76
CA LYS A 245 7.02 8.92 -22.06
C LYS A 245 7.72 10.29 -22.01
N LYS A 246 9.02 10.28 -22.22
CA LYS A 246 9.74 11.53 -22.50
C LYS A 246 9.28 12.09 -23.83
#